data_629d01d7dd1e3c3bece268e7c155a256
#
_entry.id   629d01d7dd1e3c3bece268e7c155a256
#
_cell.length_a   1.000
_cell.length_b   1.000
_cell.length_c   1.000
_cell.angle_alpha   90.00
_cell.angle_beta   90.00
_cell.angle_gamma   90.00
#
_symmetry.space_group_name_H-M   'P 1'
#
loop_
_entity.id
_entity.type
_entity.pdbx_description
1 polymer ?
#
loop_
_entity_poly.entity_id
_entity_poly.type
_entity_poly.pdbx_seq_one_letter_code
_entity_poly.pdbx_strand_id
1 'polypeptide(L)'
;NAAGMSEPATVEDETVEHWNRVHAINGTSVFLGCQFAVKAMKNSQGTIVNFASSLATRPKPFVIAYNYSKAGVLVLTRTVALHCAEMGYKIRCNAVQPGAINTPMMQRYVQAAENPDQQLSEFASSHPMNRVGDPKEVVNAVLFLASEDSAYTT
;
A
#
# COMPACT_ATOMS: atom_id res chain seq x y z
N ASN A 1 -2.02 -3.72 7.91
CA ASN A 1 -2.98 -3.90 6.79
C ASN A 1 -2.22 -4.09 5.47
N ALA A 2 -1.95 -5.34 5.07
CA ALA A 2 -1.10 -5.68 3.93
C ALA A 2 -1.83 -6.42 2.78
N ALA A 3 -3.12 -6.70 2.92
CA ALA A 3 -3.89 -7.31 1.85
C ALA A 3 -4.00 -6.37 0.63
N GLY A 4 -3.94 -6.92 -0.57
CA GLY A 4 -4.05 -6.13 -1.78
C GLY A 4 -4.04 -6.97 -3.04
N MET A 5 -4.66 -6.44 -4.08
CA MET A 5 -4.65 -6.98 -5.43
C MET A 5 -4.32 -5.90 -6.45
N SER A 6 -3.77 -6.31 -7.57
CA SER A 6 -3.54 -5.46 -8.74
C SER A 6 -3.74 -6.32 -10.00
N GLU A 7 -4.57 -5.84 -10.89
CA GLU A 7 -4.80 -6.43 -12.21
C GLU A 7 -4.75 -5.30 -13.25
N PRO A 8 -4.22 -5.55 -14.45
CA PRO A 8 -4.13 -4.53 -15.49
C PRO A 8 -5.52 -4.12 -16.01
N ALA A 9 -5.74 -2.81 -16.08
CA ALA A 9 -6.83 -2.21 -16.83
C ALA A 9 -6.51 -0.72 -17.06
N THR A 10 -6.79 -0.22 -18.26
CA THR A 10 -6.69 1.20 -18.62
C THR A 10 -8.00 1.92 -18.29
N VAL A 11 -8.04 3.25 -18.48
CA VAL A 11 -9.29 4.01 -18.31
C VAL A 11 -10.37 3.60 -19.32
N GLU A 12 -9.98 3.03 -20.47
CA GLU A 12 -10.90 2.59 -21.52
C GLU A 12 -11.46 1.18 -21.27
N ASP A 13 -10.65 0.31 -20.65
CA ASP A 13 -10.98 -1.13 -20.46
C ASP A 13 -11.52 -1.42 -19.05
N GLU A 14 -11.38 -0.48 -18.11
CA GLU A 14 -11.78 -0.69 -16.73
C GLU A 14 -13.30 -0.87 -16.60
N THR A 15 -13.72 -1.91 -15.90
CA THR A 15 -15.14 -2.16 -15.62
C THR A 15 -15.52 -1.75 -14.20
N VAL A 16 -16.77 -1.34 -14.00
CA VAL A 16 -17.29 -1.01 -12.65
C VAL A 16 -17.18 -2.22 -11.71
N GLU A 17 -17.37 -3.43 -12.22
CA GLU A 17 -17.24 -4.66 -11.42
C GLU A 17 -15.80 -4.87 -10.94
N HIS A 18 -14.82 -4.79 -11.84
CA HIS A 18 -13.40 -4.90 -11.51
C HIS A 18 -12.95 -3.77 -10.57
N TRP A 19 -13.32 -2.53 -10.88
CA TRP A 19 -13.11 -1.36 -10.04
C TRP A 19 -13.60 -1.59 -8.61
N ASN A 20 -14.86 -2.03 -8.43
CA ASN A 20 -15.44 -2.28 -7.12
C ASN A 20 -14.70 -3.41 -6.37
N ARG A 21 -14.31 -4.48 -7.06
CA ARG A 21 -13.53 -5.57 -6.47
C ARG A 21 -12.17 -5.10 -5.96
N VAL A 22 -11.45 -4.32 -6.74
CA VAL A 22 -10.16 -3.74 -6.32
C VAL A 22 -10.35 -2.85 -5.10
N HIS A 23 -11.38 -1.99 -5.09
CA HIS A 23 -11.67 -1.11 -3.96
C HIS A 23 -12.10 -1.85 -2.70
N ALA A 24 -12.91 -2.91 -2.84
CA ALA A 24 -13.29 -3.76 -1.70
C ALA A 24 -12.05 -4.35 -1.02
N ILE A 25 -11.08 -4.83 -1.81
CA ILE A 25 -9.87 -5.46 -1.29
C ILE A 25 -8.82 -4.44 -0.83
N ASN A 26 -8.55 -3.41 -1.62
CA ASN A 26 -7.44 -2.48 -1.33
C ASN A 26 -7.85 -1.28 -0.46
N GLY A 27 -9.12 -0.91 -0.45
CA GLY A 27 -9.65 0.26 0.26
C GLY A 27 -10.50 -0.13 1.47
N THR A 28 -11.62 -0.82 1.22
CA THR A 28 -12.57 -1.16 2.29
C THR A 28 -11.94 -2.04 3.36
N SER A 29 -11.11 -3.02 2.98
CA SER A 29 -10.43 -3.87 3.96
C SER A 29 -9.47 -3.08 4.85
N VAL A 30 -8.75 -2.11 4.29
CA VAL A 30 -7.84 -1.24 5.05
C VAL A 30 -8.62 -0.34 6.00
N PHE A 31 -9.75 0.23 5.54
CA PHE A 31 -10.66 1.00 6.40
C PHE A 31 -11.15 0.16 7.57
N LEU A 32 -11.68 -1.04 7.32
CA LEU A 32 -12.15 -1.94 8.37
C LEU A 32 -11.02 -2.32 9.33
N GLY A 33 -9.83 -2.63 8.81
CA GLY A 33 -8.65 -2.91 9.64
C GLY A 33 -8.29 -1.74 10.55
N CYS A 34 -8.29 -0.50 10.04
CA CYS A 34 -8.08 0.70 10.84
C CYS A 34 -9.18 0.89 11.89
N GLN A 35 -10.45 0.72 11.50
CA GLN A 35 -11.59 0.87 12.42
C GLN A 35 -11.51 -0.11 13.59
N PHE A 36 -11.25 -1.39 13.31
CA PHE A 36 -11.12 -2.41 14.36
C PHE A 36 -9.88 -2.17 15.24
N ALA A 37 -8.75 -1.80 14.63
CA ALA A 37 -7.52 -1.51 15.37
C ALA A 37 -7.70 -0.33 16.33
N VAL A 38 -8.29 0.79 15.86
CA VAL A 38 -8.58 1.94 16.73
C VAL A 38 -9.52 1.56 17.87
N LYS A 39 -10.61 0.84 17.59
CA LYS A 39 -11.55 0.38 18.63
C LYS A 39 -10.87 -0.51 19.68
N ALA A 40 -9.95 -1.38 19.25
CA ALA A 40 -9.23 -2.27 20.16
C ALA A 40 -8.16 -1.57 20.99
N MET A 41 -7.51 -0.53 20.44
CA MET A 41 -6.35 0.13 21.09
C MET A 41 -6.66 1.48 21.74
N LYS A 42 -7.86 2.05 21.57
CA LYS A 42 -8.19 3.41 22.06
C LYS A 42 -7.98 3.66 23.55
N ASN A 43 -8.02 2.63 24.38
CA ASN A 43 -7.80 2.69 25.83
C ASN A 43 -6.37 2.25 26.25
N SER A 44 -5.50 2.03 25.28
CA SER A 44 -4.11 1.63 25.48
C SER A 44 -3.19 2.46 24.57
N GLN A 45 -2.13 1.87 24.07
CA GLN A 45 -1.30 2.46 23.03
C GLN A 45 -1.15 1.48 21.86
N GLY A 46 -0.83 1.99 20.67
CA GLY A 46 -0.63 1.11 19.53
C GLY A 46 -0.13 1.82 18.28
N THR A 47 0.12 1.03 17.27
CA THR A 47 0.51 1.53 15.97
C THR A 47 -0.21 0.78 14.84
N ILE A 48 -0.56 1.52 13.80
CA ILE A 48 -1.16 1.00 12.57
C ILE A 48 -0.19 1.31 11.44
N VAL A 49 0.17 0.29 10.66
CA VAL A 49 0.97 0.45 9.44
C VAL A 49 0.17 -0.06 8.25
N ASN A 50 -0.12 0.83 7.31
CA ASN A 50 -0.86 0.55 6.09
C ASN A 50 0.10 0.42 4.91
N PHE A 51 -0.25 -0.43 3.94
CA PHE A 51 0.51 -0.62 2.71
C PHE A 51 -0.16 0.14 1.56
N ALA A 52 0.37 1.31 1.23
CA ALA A 52 0.07 2.03 0.01
C ALA A 52 0.92 1.49 -1.16
N SER A 53 1.42 2.34 -2.02
CA SER A 53 2.32 2.02 -3.13
C SER A 53 2.98 3.29 -3.63
N SER A 54 4.14 3.21 -4.26
CA SER A 54 4.71 4.31 -5.05
C SER A 54 3.75 4.77 -6.15
N LEU A 55 2.89 3.89 -6.65
CA LEU A 55 1.86 4.20 -7.65
C LEU A 55 0.71 5.07 -7.10
N ALA A 56 0.61 5.25 -5.79
CA ALA A 56 -0.31 6.20 -5.18
C ALA A 56 0.03 7.66 -5.50
N THR A 57 1.30 7.95 -5.79
CA THR A 57 1.83 9.28 -6.09
C THR A 57 2.48 9.40 -7.47
N ARG A 58 2.85 8.26 -8.07
CA ARG A 58 3.44 8.15 -9.41
C ARG A 58 2.67 7.11 -10.23
N PRO A 59 1.42 7.40 -10.63
CA PRO A 59 0.54 6.41 -11.26
C PRO A 59 1.07 5.93 -12.61
N LYS A 60 0.66 4.71 -12.98
CA LYS A 60 0.87 4.13 -14.31
C LYS A 60 -0.48 3.96 -15.00
N PRO A 61 -0.59 4.20 -16.32
CA PRO A 61 -1.89 4.26 -16.99
C PRO A 61 -2.65 2.92 -17.06
N PHE A 62 -1.96 1.81 -16.90
CA PHE A 62 -2.50 0.45 -17.10
C PHE A 62 -2.97 -0.25 -15.81
N VAL A 63 -3.12 0.47 -14.68
CA VAL A 63 -3.62 -0.07 -13.40
C VAL A 63 -4.45 0.98 -12.65
N ILE A 64 -5.48 1.50 -13.32
CA ILE A 64 -6.22 2.68 -12.85
C ILE A 64 -6.89 2.46 -11.48
N ALA A 65 -7.60 1.34 -11.28
CA ALA A 65 -8.26 1.03 -10.01
C ALA A 65 -7.25 0.85 -8.87
N TYR A 66 -6.11 0.22 -9.15
CA TYR A 66 -5.03 0.06 -8.17
C TYR A 66 -4.44 1.40 -7.74
N ASN A 67 -4.08 2.28 -8.70
CA ASN A 67 -3.55 3.60 -8.42
C ASN A 67 -4.46 4.39 -7.48
N TYR A 68 -5.75 4.46 -7.83
CA TYR A 68 -6.75 5.16 -7.03
C TYR A 68 -6.91 4.54 -5.65
N SER A 69 -7.00 3.22 -5.56
CA SER A 69 -7.14 2.53 -4.27
C SER A 69 -5.97 2.79 -3.34
N LYS A 70 -4.74 2.79 -3.86
CA LYS A 70 -3.52 3.04 -3.07
C LYS A 70 -3.33 4.51 -2.71
N ALA A 71 -3.78 5.44 -3.53
CA ALA A 71 -3.89 6.85 -3.16
C ALA A 71 -4.90 7.06 -2.02
N GLY A 72 -6.05 6.39 -2.06
CA GLY A 72 -7.04 6.37 -0.99
C GLY A 72 -6.47 5.89 0.35
N VAL A 73 -5.59 4.88 0.35
CA VAL A 73 -4.91 4.40 1.57
C VAL A 73 -4.07 5.49 2.21
N LEU A 74 -3.40 6.36 1.45
CA LEU A 74 -2.61 7.47 2.01
C LEU A 74 -3.50 8.49 2.73
N VAL A 75 -4.60 8.87 2.10
CA VAL A 75 -5.57 9.82 2.70
C VAL A 75 -6.20 9.20 3.94
N LEU A 76 -6.66 7.95 3.86
CA LEU A 76 -7.23 7.23 4.99
C LEU A 76 -6.24 7.15 6.18
N THR A 77 -4.97 6.84 5.91
CA THR A 77 -3.93 6.77 6.95
C THR A 77 -3.79 8.10 7.70
N ARG A 78 -3.71 9.22 6.97
CA ARG A 78 -3.64 10.57 7.56
C ARG A 78 -4.90 10.91 8.36
N THR A 79 -6.07 10.59 7.82
CA THR A 79 -7.36 10.82 8.50
C THR A 79 -7.42 10.04 9.82
N VAL A 80 -6.99 8.79 9.84
CA VAL A 80 -6.95 7.98 11.06
C VAL A 80 -5.94 8.53 12.08
N ALA A 81 -4.76 8.96 11.64
CA ALA A 81 -3.77 9.57 12.49
C ALA A 81 -4.31 10.85 13.17
N LEU A 82 -4.92 11.75 12.39
CA LEU A 82 -5.54 12.99 12.90
C LEU A 82 -6.68 12.69 13.88
N HIS A 83 -7.57 11.75 13.54
CA HIS A 83 -8.65 11.34 14.44
C HIS A 83 -8.10 10.84 15.78
N CYS A 84 -7.09 9.97 15.76
CA CYS A 84 -6.48 9.47 17.00
C CYS A 84 -5.86 10.60 17.84
N ALA A 85 -5.21 11.57 17.20
CA ALA A 85 -4.63 12.73 17.87
C ALA A 85 -5.71 13.62 18.50
N GLU A 86 -6.78 13.96 17.77
CA GLU A 86 -7.90 14.78 18.26
C GLU A 86 -8.63 14.12 19.43
N MET A 87 -8.76 12.79 19.41
CA MET A 87 -9.37 12.02 20.51
C MET A 87 -8.42 11.76 21.69
N GLY A 88 -7.16 12.18 21.61
CA GLY A 88 -6.15 11.92 22.65
C GLY A 88 -5.74 10.44 22.76
N TYR A 89 -5.97 9.62 21.72
CA TYR A 89 -5.55 8.23 21.72
C TYR A 89 -4.04 8.12 21.47
N LYS A 90 -3.37 7.25 22.20
CA LYS A 90 -1.94 6.98 22.02
C LYS A 90 -1.73 5.97 20.86
N ILE A 91 -2.29 6.29 19.69
CA ILE A 91 -2.23 5.44 18.50
C ILE A 91 -1.57 6.23 17.38
N ARG A 92 -0.48 5.68 16.81
CA ARG A 92 0.16 6.21 15.61
C ARG A 92 -0.37 5.47 14.37
N CYS A 93 -0.52 6.17 13.27
CA CYS A 93 -0.98 5.58 12.01
C CYS A 93 -0.11 6.05 10.85
N ASN A 94 0.62 5.13 10.22
CA ASN A 94 1.56 5.41 9.16
C ASN A 94 1.30 4.55 7.92
N ALA A 95 1.83 4.95 6.77
CA ALA A 95 1.81 4.15 5.56
C ALA A 95 3.21 4.01 4.96
N VAL A 96 3.50 2.83 4.44
CA VAL A 96 4.66 2.59 3.56
C VAL A 96 4.21 2.65 2.10
N GLN A 97 5.10 3.13 1.21
CA GLN A 97 4.87 3.23 -0.23
C GLN A 97 5.94 2.43 -1.00
N PRO A 98 5.91 1.09 -0.97
CA PRO A 98 6.88 0.29 -1.69
C PRO A 98 6.82 0.55 -3.21
N GLY A 99 7.98 0.47 -3.85
CA GLY A 99 8.12 0.37 -5.30
C GLY A 99 7.86 -1.05 -5.79
N ALA A 100 8.54 -1.44 -6.88
CA ALA A 100 8.52 -2.82 -7.34
C ALA A 100 9.30 -3.71 -6.34
N ILE A 101 8.61 -4.64 -5.73
CA ILE A 101 9.15 -5.59 -4.75
C ILE A 101 8.94 -7.00 -5.28
N ASN A 102 9.93 -7.86 -5.16
CA ASN A 102 9.90 -9.25 -5.61
C ASN A 102 8.89 -10.07 -4.78
N THR A 103 7.65 -10.02 -5.17
CA THR A 103 6.50 -10.67 -4.53
C THR A 103 5.75 -11.52 -5.54
N PRO A 104 4.89 -12.46 -5.10
CA PRO A 104 4.04 -13.22 -6.02
C PRO A 104 3.15 -12.33 -6.91
N MET A 105 2.76 -11.14 -6.44
CA MET A 105 2.01 -10.18 -7.26
C MET A 105 2.86 -9.69 -8.44
N MET A 106 4.09 -9.24 -8.18
CA MET A 106 4.99 -8.77 -9.23
C MET A 106 5.39 -9.91 -10.18
N GLN A 107 5.67 -11.09 -9.64
CA GLN A 107 6.06 -12.26 -10.45
C GLN A 107 4.95 -12.65 -11.45
N ARG A 108 3.67 -12.53 -11.09
CA ARG A 108 2.55 -12.74 -12.03
C ARG A 108 2.60 -11.77 -13.21
N TYR A 109 2.92 -10.49 -12.98
CA TYR A 109 3.09 -9.52 -14.08
C TYR A 109 4.25 -9.88 -15.00
N VAL A 110 5.39 -10.26 -14.40
CA VAL A 110 6.58 -10.67 -15.16
C VAL A 110 6.28 -11.92 -16.01
N GLN A 111 5.65 -12.94 -15.41
CA GLN A 111 5.33 -14.20 -16.11
C GLN A 111 4.26 -14.06 -17.19
N ALA A 112 3.38 -13.06 -17.08
CA ALA A 112 2.33 -12.80 -18.08
C ALA A 112 2.84 -11.96 -19.27
N ALA A 113 4.04 -11.39 -19.18
CA ALA A 113 4.61 -10.59 -20.27
C ALA A 113 5.13 -11.45 -21.41
N GLU A 114 5.10 -10.95 -22.65
CA GLU A 114 5.68 -11.61 -23.83
C GLU A 114 7.19 -11.86 -23.67
N ASN A 115 7.89 -10.93 -22.99
CA ASN A 115 9.30 -11.06 -22.67
C ASN A 115 9.51 -10.80 -21.16
N PRO A 116 9.55 -11.87 -20.32
CA PRO A 116 9.71 -11.75 -18.87
C PRO A 116 11.00 -11.03 -18.43
N ASP A 117 12.12 -11.27 -19.12
CA ASP A 117 13.40 -10.63 -18.76
C ASP A 117 13.38 -9.13 -19.03
N GLN A 118 12.81 -8.73 -20.15
CA GLN A 118 12.60 -7.32 -20.47
C GLN A 118 11.68 -6.66 -19.45
N GLN A 119 10.56 -7.28 -19.11
CA GLN A 119 9.62 -6.77 -18.10
C GLN A 119 10.27 -6.60 -16.73
N LEU A 120 11.10 -7.54 -16.32
CA LEU A 120 11.86 -7.44 -15.07
C LEU A 120 12.86 -6.28 -15.12
N SER A 121 13.56 -6.11 -16.25
CA SER A 121 14.49 -5.00 -16.47
C SER A 121 13.77 -3.65 -16.43
N GLU A 122 12.58 -3.54 -17.01
CA GLU A 122 11.75 -2.34 -16.96
C GLU A 122 11.28 -2.00 -15.54
N PHE A 123 10.90 -2.99 -14.75
CA PHE A 123 10.64 -2.77 -13.33
C PHE A 123 11.88 -2.24 -12.60
N ALA A 124 13.03 -2.84 -12.80
CA ALA A 124 14.28 -2.40 -12.18
C ALA A 124 14.64 -0.97 -12.58
N SER A 125 14.67 -0.66 -13.87
CA SER A 125 15.08 0.65 -14.41
C SER A 125 14.11 1.78 -14.07
N SER A 126 12.85 1.48 -13.78
CA SER A 126 11.86 2.47 -13.32
C SER A 126 12.12 2.99 -11.89
N HIS A 127 13.10 2.41 -11.18
CA HIS A 127 13.47 2.78 -9.82
C HIS A 127 14.90 3.37 -9.77
N PRO A 128 15.13 4.42 -8.97
CA PRO A 128 16.45 5.09 -8.90
C PRO A 128 17.61 4.16 -8.51
N MET A 129 17.34 3.10 -7.74
CA MET A 129 18.35 2.10 -7.35
C MET A 129 18.61 1.05 -8.44
N ASN A 130 17.93 1.15 -9.59
CA ASN A 130 18.05 0.27 -10.75
C ASN A 130 17.93 -1.24 -10.42
N ARG A 131 17.07 -1.57 -9.48
CA ARG A 131 16.75 -2.93 -9.08
C ARG A 131 15.34 -3.04 -8.49
N VAL A 132 14.82 -4.24 -8.51
CA VAL A 132 13.63 -4.63 -7.72
C VAL A 132 14.04 -4.79 -6.26
N GLY A 133 13.17 -4.40 -5.33
CA GLY A 133 13.40 -4.55 -3.89
C GLY A 133 13.10 -5.95 -3.38
N ASP A 134 13.72 -6.31 -2.26
CA ASP A 134 13.41 -7.53 -1.51
C ASP A 134 12.28 -7.25 -0.49
N PRO A 135 11.34 -8.17 -0.26
CA PRO A 135 10.33 -8.03 0.78
C PRO A 135 10.88 -7.68 2.16
N LYS A 136 12.06 -8.19 2.52
CA LYS A 136 12.74 -7.88 3.80
C LYS A 136 13.07 -6.39 3.96
N GLU A 137 13.36 -5.69 2.86
CA GLU A 137 13.64 -4.25 2.89
C GLU A 137 12.39 -3.45 3.29
N VAL A 138 11.21 -3.90 2.87
CA VAL A 138 9.93 -3.31 3.29
C VAL A 138 9.62 -3.66 4.75
N VAL A 139 9.89 -4.92 5.15
CA VAL A 139 9.71 -5.37 6.54
C VAL A 139 10.51 -4.49 7.51
N ASN A 140 11.75 -4.11 7.18
CA ASN A 140 12.56 -3.24 8.04
C ASN A 140 11.91 -1.86 8.27
N ALA A 141 11.31 -1.26 7.23
CA ALA A 141 10.57 -0.01 7.37
C ALA A 141 9.30 -0.18 8.24
N VAL A 142 8.61 -1.31 8.08
CA VAL A 142 7.43 -1.63 8.90
C VAL A 142 7.81 -1.83 10.36
N LEU A 143 8.89 -2.56 10.64
CA LEU A 143 9.40 -2.78 12.00
C LEU A 143 9.77 -1.45 12.66
N PHE A 144 10.48 -0.55 11.96
CA PHE A 144 10.76 0.80 12.45
C PHE A 144 9.47 1.53 12.82
N LEU A 145 8.49 1.58 11.91
CA LEU A 145 7.22 2.26 12.14
C LEU A 145 6.37 1.60 13.26
N ALA A 146 6.57 0.32 13.50
CA ALA A 146 5.88 -0.42 14.56
C ALA A 146 6.54 -0.31 15.94
N SER A 147 7.81 0.10 16.01
CA SER A 147 8.60 0.18 17.23
C SER A 147 8.53 1.57 17.90
N GLU A 148 9.09 1.67 19.09
CA GLU A 148 9.27 2.94 19.82
C GLU A 148 10.32 3.86 19.14
N ASP A 149 11.19 3.33 18.26
CA ASP A 149 12.14 4.15 17.51
C ASP A 149 11.45 5.19 16.61
N SER A 150 10.17 4.97 16.29
CA SER A 150 9.32 5.88 15.51
C SER A 150 8.27 6.61 16.37
N ALA A 151 8.52 6.80 17.66
CA ALA A 151 7.55 7.38 18.60
C ALA A 151 7.01 8.76 18.17
N TYR A 152 7.79 9.54 17.42
CA TYR A 152 7.40 10.86 16.90
C TYR A 152 7.02 10.83 15.39
N THR A 153 6.61 9.67 14.89
CA THR A 153 6.24 9.47 13.46
C THR A 153 4.79 9.00 13.35
N THR A 154 3.94 9.86 12.79
CA THR A 154 2.52 9.56 12.56
C THR A 154 1.95 10.39 11.40
#